data_3233244a0427e1918c9a1cad27abf9ac
#
_entry.id   3233244a0427e1918c9a1cad27abf9ac
#
_cell.length_a   1.000
_cell.length_b   1.000
_cell.length_c   1.000
_cell.angle_alpha   90.00
_cell.angle_beta   90.00
_cell.angle_gamma   90.00
#
_symmetry.space_group_name_H-M   'P 1'
#
loop_
_entity.id
_entity.type
_entity.pdbx_description
1 polymer ?
#
loop_
_entity_poly.entity_id
_entity_poly.type
_entity_poly.pdbx_seq_one_letter_code
_entity_poly.pdbx_strand_id
1 'polypeptide(L)'
;MGGAKRANSYAKHLQTPIIISHKERAKANVVGNMTAIGEVEGRNIIIVDDMIDTAGTICMAANMLMEKGAKSVRAAITHPILSGAAYERINDSMLQEVITTDTIPLNPEKDLHKFTVLSVADIFAKVIERVHNNKEISSIFY
;
A
#
# COMPACT_ATOMS: atom_id res chain seq x y z
N MET A 1 14.19 -2.32 2.38
CA MET A 1 13.97 -3.40 3.36
C MET A 1 12.86 -3.11 4.40
N GLY A 2 12.38 -1.89 4.57
CA GLY A 2 11.31 -1.55 5.55
C GLY A 2 9.97 -2.24 5.30
N GLY A 3 9.53 -2.37 4.06
CA GLY A 3 8.27 -3.01 3.69
C GLY A 3 8.18 -4.51 3.96
N ALA A 4 9.31 -5.24 4.00
CA ALA A 4 9.30 -6.69 4.17
C ALA A 4 8.79 -7.14 5.56
N LYS A 5 9.12 -6.40 6.63
CA LYS A 5 8.61 -6.71 7.99
C LYS A 5 7.09 -6.51 8.05
N ARG A 6 6.60 -5.41 7.47
CA ARG A 6 5.17 -5.08 7.41
C ARG A 6 4.41 -6.13 6.61
N ALA A 7 4.87 -6.44 5.41
CA ALA A 7 4.28 -7.48 4.57
C ALA A 7 4.22 -8.84 5.29
N ASN A 8 5.29 -9.21 6.06
CA ASN A 8 5.32 -10.44 6.84
C ASN A 8 4.27 -10.46 7.97
N SER A 9 4.04 -9.32 8.63
CA SER A 9 3.01 -9.22 9.67
C SER A 9 1.61 -9.45 9.07
N TYR A 10 1.30 -8.81 7.95
CA TYR A 10 0.03 -9.02 7.24
C TYR A 10 -0.12 -10.46 6.73
N ALA A 11 0.92 -11.02 6.13
CA ALA A 11 0.90 -12.37 5.59
C ALA A 11 0.65 -13.42 6.68
N LYS A 12 1.26 -13.25 7.86
CA LYS A 12 1.01 -14.11 9.02
C LYS A 12 -0.44 -14.01 9.51
N HIS A 13 -0.98 -12.79 9.61
CA HIS A 13 -2.35 -12.58 10.04
C HIS A 13 -3.37 -13.15 9.04
N LEU A 14 -3.11 -12.97 7.75
CA LEU A 14 -3.96 -13.45 6.66
C LEU A 14 -3.68 -14.91 6.25
N GLN A 15 -2.66 -15.56 6.84
CA GLN A 15 -2.21 -16.91 6.49
C GLN A 15 -1.93 -17.07 4.98
N THR A 16 -1.28 -16.06 4.38
CA THR A 16 -0.98 -16.00 2.95
C THR A 16 0.53 -15.99 2.69
N PRO A 17 0.99 -16.48 1.53
CA PRO A 17 2.38 -16.33 1.14
C PRO A 17 2.77 -14.88 0.88
N ILE A 18 4.08 -14.60 0.97
CA ILE A 18 4.66 -13.29 0.66
C ILE A 18 5.29 -13.34 -0.73
N ILE A 19 5.10 -12.24 -1.48
CA ILE A 19 5.85 -11.95 -2.69
C ILE A 19 6.77 -10.77 -2.39
N ILE A 20 8.06 -10.93 -2.68
CA ILE A 20 9.05 -9.86 -2.49
C ILE A 20 9.33 -9.23 -3.85
N SER A 21 9.05 -7.95 -3.99
CA SER A 21 9.49 -7.17 -5.15
C SER A 21 10.84 -6.50 -4.84
N HIS A 22 11.79 -6.62 -5.76
CA HIS A 22 13.08 -5.97 -5.69
C HIS A 22 13.27 -5.05 -6.88
N LYS A 23 13.58 -3.77 -6.59
CA LYS A 23 13.92 -2.78 -7.60
C LYS A 23 15.44 -2.74 -7.75
N GLU A 24 15.96 -3.20 -8.88
CA GLU A 24 17.35 -2.98 -9.25
C GLU A 24 17.52 -1.52 -9.70
N ARG A 25 18.29 -0.75 -8.95
CA ARG A 25 18.73 0.57 -9.39
C ARG A 25 19.91 0.37 -10.34
N ALA A 26 19.64 0.18 -11.62
CA ALA A 26 20.67 0.35 -12.63
C ALA A 26 21.13 1.80 -12.64
N LYS A 27 22.39 2.05 -13.08
CA LYS A 27 23.06 3.36 -13.13
C LYS A 27 22.12 4.49 -13.60
N ALA A 28 22.41 5.73 -13.18
CA ALA A 28 21.68 6.94 -13.59
C ALA A 28 21.27 6.86 -15.08
N ASN A 29 19.96 7.07 -15.35
CA ASN A 29 19.31 7.05 -16.67
C ASN A 29 18.92 5.69 -17.29
N VAL A 30 18.92 4.58 -16.54
CA VAL A 30 18.31 3.32 -17.00
C VAL A 30 17.05 3.06 -16.16
N VAL A 31 15.92 2.78 -16.81
CA VAL A 31 14.68 2.36 -16.14
C VAL A 31 15.00 1.09 -15.36
N GLY A 32 14.97 1.18 -14.02
CA GLY A 32 15.35 0.06 -13.17
C GLY A 32 14.35 -1.09 -13.35
N ASN A 33 14.86 -2.27 -13.68
CA ASN A 33 14.05 -3.48 -13.73
C ASN A 33 13.52 -3.79 -12.32
N MET A 34 12.23 -4.13 -12.25
CA MET A 34 11.62 -4.63 -11.03
C MET A 34 11.37 -6.13 -11.19
N THR A 35 11.83 -6.92 -10.23
CA THR A 35 11.61 -8.37 -10.21
C THR A 35 10.76 -8.75 -9.00
N ALA A 36 9.91 -9.76 -9.17
CA ALA A 36 9.13 -10.36 -8.10
C ALA A 36 9.62 -11.79 -7.83
N ILE A 37 9.80 -12.11 -6.57
CA ILE A 37 10.16 -13.45 -6.07
C ILE A 37 8.94 -14.01 -5.35
N GLY A 38 8.40 -15.12 -5.82
CA GLY A 38 7.20 -15.79 -5.31
C GLY A 38 6.22 -16.14 -6.43
N GLU A 39 5.17 -16.90 -6.09
CA GLU A 39 4.12 -17.29 -7.03
C GLU A 39 3.16 -16.12 -7.26
N VAL A 40 3.11 -15.61 -8.48
CA VAL A 40 2.29 -14.47 -8.90
C VAL A 40 1.09 -14.92 -9.72
N GLU A 41 1.26 -15.90 -10.59
CA GLU A 41 0.25 -16.31 -11.58
C GLU A 41 -1.06 -16.74 -10.92
N GLY A 42 -2.17 -16.19 -11.41
CA GLY A 42 -3.52 -16.47 -10.92
C GLY A 42 -3.85 -15.96 -9.52
N ARG A 43 -2.92 -15.24 -8.85
CA ARG A 43 -3.12 -14.76 -7.46
C ARG A 43 -3.76 -13.37 -7.41
N ASN A 44 -4.58 -13.14 -6.37
CA ASN A 44 -4.96 -11.80 -5.96
C ASN A 44 -3.87 -11.26 -5.03
N ILE A 45 -3.28 -10.12 -5.37
CA ILE A 45 -2.11 -9.57 -4.67
C ILE A 45 -2.47 -8.25 -4.01
N ILE A 46 -2.00 -8.07 -2.77
CA ILE A 46 -2.10 -6.81 -2.04
C ILE A 46 -0.68 -6.30 -1.80
N ILE A 47 -0.36 -5.12 -2.31
CA ILE A 47 0.86 -4.39 -1.99
C ILE A 47 0.60 -3.59 -0.72
N VAL A 48 1.48 -3.73 0.28
CA VAL A 48 1.32 -3.05 1.57
C VAL A 48 2.50 -2.11 1.81
N ASP A 49 2.21 -0.83 2.06
CA ASP A 49 3.23 0.15 2.44
C ASP A 49 2.68 1.16 3.46
N ASP A 50 3.57 1.98 4.07
CA ASP A 50 3.16 3.02 5.02
C ASP A 50 2.65 4.27 4.32
N MET A 51 3.32 4.68 3.25
CA MET A 51 2.96 5.88 2.53
C MET A 51 3.06 5.70 1.02
N ILE A 52 2.27 6.47 0.31
CA ILE A 52 2.37 6.64 -1.13
C ILE A 52 2.54 8.13 -1.44
N ASP A 53 3.69 8.47 -2.03
CA ASP A 53 4.00 9.85 -2.42
C ASP A 53 3.75 10.05 -3.91
N THR A 54 4.71 9.91 -4.79
CA THR A 54 4.55 10.13 -6.23
C THR A 54 3.90 8.96 -6.99
N ALA A 55 3.60 7.87 -6.33
CA ALA A 55 3.02 6.62 -6.83
C ALA A 55 3.86 5.86 -7.88
N GLY A 56 5.01 6.36 -8.30
CA GLY A 56 5.78 5.73 -9.37
C GLY A 56 6.17 4.28 -9.09
N THR A 57 6.67 3.99 -7.89
CA THR A 57 7.14 2.64 -7.52
C THR A 57 5.99 1.64 -7.40
N ILE A 58 4.90 2.04 -6.78
CA ILE A 58 3.75 1.14 -6.56
C ILE A 58 3.02 0.82 -7.87
N CYS A 59 2.87 1.81 -8.76
CA CYS A 59 2.27 1.60 -10.08
C CYS A 59 3.15 0.69 -10.94
N MET A 60 4.47 0.88 -10.92
CA MET A 60 5.42 0.01 -11.62
C MET A 60 5.35 -1.43 -11.07
N ALA A 61 5.26 -1.60 -9.75
CA ALA A 61 5.10 -2.91 -9.14
C ALA A 61 3.79 -3.59 -9.56
N ALA A 62 2.68 -2.85 -9.57
CA ALA A 62 1.39 -3.37 -9.97
C ALA A 62 1.37 -3.82 -11.43
N ASN A 63 1.90 -3.02 -12.33
CA ASN A 63 1.98 -3.34 -13.76
C ASN A 63 2.82 -4.61 -13.98
N MET A 64 4.01 -4.69 -13.38
CA MET A 64 4.87 -5.86 -13.43
C MET A 64 4.20 -7.14 -12.90
N LEU A 65 3.46 -7.05 -11.80
CA LEU A 65 2.74 -8.18 -11.23
C LEU A 65 1.59 -8.65 -12.13
N MET A 66 0.87 -7.72 -12.76
CA MET A 66 -0.17 -8.06 -13.75
C MET A 66 0.43 -8.70 -15.00
N GLU A 67 1.57 -8.19 -15.51
CA GLU A 67 2.33 -8.80 -16.62
C GLU A 67 2.80 -10.24 -16.31
N LYS A 68 3.06 -10.53 -15.02
CA LYS A 68 3.42 -11.87 -14.53
C LYS A 68 2.20 -12.78 -14.28
N GLY A 69 1.01 -12.38 -14.70
CA GLY A 69 -0.20 -13.20 -14.62
C GLY A 69 -0.95 -13.10 -13.29
N ALA A 70 -0.75 -12.06 -12.49
CA ALA A 70 -1.61 -11.82 -11.33
C ALA A 70 -3.07 -11.66 -11.77
N LYS A 71 -4.01 -12.19 -11.00
CA LYS A 71 -5.46 -12.03 -11.25
C LYS A 71 -5.94 -10.62 -10.93
N SER A 72 -5.40 -10.03 -9.87
CA SER A 72 -5.67 -8.64 -9.49
C SER A 72 -4.53 -8.11 -8.60
N VAL A 73 -4.31 -6.79 -8.63
CA VAL A 73 -3.37 -6.12 -7.74
C VAL A 73 -4.09 -4.95 -7.06
N ARG A 74 -4.07 -4.92 -5.74
CA ARG A 74 -4.55 -3.84 -4.89
C ARG A 74 -3.42 -3.29 -4.04
N ALA A 75 -3.59 -2.10 -3.51
CA ALA A 75 -2.67 -1.49 -2.55
C ALA A 75 -3.38 -1.19 -1.23
N ALA A 76 -2.71 -1.44 -0.11
CA ALA A 76 -3.16 -1.03 1.23
C ALA A 76 -2.09 -0.11 1.83
N ILE A 77 -2.43 1.16 1.99
CA ILE A 77 -1.51 2.24 2.32
C ILE A 77 -2.06 3.05 3.50
N THR A 78 -1.22 3.37 4.46
CA THR A 78 -1.68 4.19 5.59
C THR A 78 -1.76 5.68 5.22
N HIS A 79 -0.69 6.27 4.65
CA HIS A 79 -0.58 7.71 4.43
C HIS A 79 -0.58 8.07 2.94
N PRO A 80 -1.72 8.56 2.39
CA PRO A 80 -1.83 8.94 0.98
C PRO A 80 -1.35 10.38 0.76
N ILE A 81 -0.03 10.61 0.64
CA ILE A 81 0.55 11.93 0.37
C ILE A 81 0.15 12.41 -1.02
N LEU A 82 0.28 11.54 -2.02
CA LEU A 82 -0.20 11.69 -3.41
C LEU A 82 0.26 13.00 -4.09
N SER A 83 1.57 13.25 -4.03
CA SER A 83 2.14 14.45 -4.63
C SER A 83 2.30 14.37 -6.16
N GLY A 84 2.33 15.54 -6.78
CA GLY A 84 2.53 15.67 -8.23
C GLY A 84 1.44 14.96 -9.05
N ALA A 85 1.85 14.10 -9.98
CA ALA A 85 0.95 13.33 -10.85
C ALA A 85 0.58 11.94 -10.26
N ALA A 86 0.49 11.81 -8.93
CA ALA A 86 0.24 10.51 -8.30
C ALA A 86 -1.15 9.95 -8.61
N TYR A 87 -2.18 10.78 -8.60
CA TYR A 87 -3.55 10.37 -8.91
C TYR A 87 -3.67 9.85 -10.34
N GLU A 88 -3.12 10.59 -11.29
CA GLU A 88 -3.12 10.23 -12.71
C GLU A 88 -2.36 8.91 -12.94
N ARG A 89 -1.18 8.76 -12.32
CA ARG A 89 -0.40 7.51 -12.41
C ARG A 89 -1.14 6.30 -11.86
N ILE A 90 -1.85 6.46 -10.74
CA ILE A 90 -2.65 5.39 -10.14
C ILE A 90 -3.80 5.02 -11.07
N ASN A 91 -4.52 6.00 -11.59
CA ASN A 91 -5.65 5.77 -12.48
C ASN A 91 -5.23 5.10 -13.79
N ASP A 92 -4.06 5.45 -14.33
CA ASP A 92 -3.48 4.86 -15.55
C ASP A 92 -2.82 3.48 -15.32
N SER A 93 -2.56 3.11 -14.06
CA SER A 93 -1.89 1.85 -13.72
C SER A 93 -2.84 0.65 -13.72
N MET A 94 -2.26 -0.55 -13.63
CA MET A 94 -3.01 -1.81 -13.46
C MET A 94 -3.48 -2.05 -12.01
N LEU A 95 -3.32 -1.08 -11.10
CA LEU A 95 -3.95 -1.15 -9.78
C LEU A 95 -5.46 -1.16 -9.91
N GLN A 96 -6.10 -2.15 -9.30
CA GLN A 96 -7.55 -2.25 -9.26
C GLN A 96 -8.13 -1.31 -8.20
N GLU A 97 -7.44 -1.17 -7.06
CA GLU A 97 -7.92 -0.42 -5.90
C GLU A 97 -6.73 0.03 -5.04
N VAL A 98 -6.83 1.22 -4.47
CA VAL A 98 -5.96 1.74 -3.41
C VAL A 98 -6.79 1.96 -2.16
N ILE A 99 -6.61 1.09 -1.18
CA ILE A 99 -7.21 1.21 0.15
C ILE A 99 -6.27 2.08 0.98
N THR A 100 -6.78 3.17 1.53
CA THR A 100 -5.99 4.11 2.32
C THR A 100 -6.74 4.54 3.57
N THR A 101 -6.09 5.30 4.45
CA THR A 101 -6.75 5.89 5.62
C THR A 101 -7.00 7.38 5.41
N ASP A 102 -7.77 7.97 6.33
CA ASP A 102 -8.05 9.40 6.40
C ASP A 102 -6.99 10.20 7.19
N THR A 103 -5.80 9.63 7.40
CA THR A 103 -4.66 10.34 8.03
C THR A 103 -4.20 11.55 7.23
N ILE A 104 -4.40 11.52 5.91
CA ILE A 104 -4.21 12.64 4.98
C ILE A 104 -5.45 12.64 4.09
N PRO A 105 -6.20 13.76 4.01
CA PRO A 105 -7.39 13.82 3.16
C PRO A 105 -7.03 13.75 1.67
N LEU A 106 -7.81 12.98 0.91
CA LEU A 106 -7.70 12.96 -0.54
C LEU A 106 -8.18 14.28 -1.13
N ASN A 107 -7.59 14.69 -2.26
CA ASN A 107 -8.06 15.87 -2.99
C ASN A 107 -9.38 15.54 -3.73
N PRO A 108 -10.53 16.16 -3.36
CA PRO A 108 -11.83 15.86 -3.95
C PRO A 108 -11.97 16.33 -5.41
N GLU A 109 -11.05 17.16 -5.90
CA GLU A 109 -11.04 17.61 -7.30
C GLU A 109 -10.40 16.60 -8.25
N LYS A 110 -9.78 15.54 -7.71
CA LYS A 110 -9.15 14.47 -8.47
C LYS A 110 -10.11 13.32 -8.71
N ASP A 111 -9.81 12.52 -9.72
CA ASP A 111 -10.53 11.27 -9.95
C ASP A 111 -10.16 10.22 -8.90
N LEU A 112 -11.12 9.87 -8.06
CA LEU A 112 -10.96 8.99 -6.91
C LEU A 112 -11.58 7.59 -7.13
N HIS A 113 -11.91 7.21 -8.37
CA HIS A 113 -12.64 5.97 -8.64
C HIS A 113 -11.92 4.68 -8.19
N LYS A 114 -10.58 4.73 -8.01
CA LYS A 114 -9.80 3.60 -7.49
C LYS A 114 -9.53 3.67 -5.99
N PHE A 115 -10.00 4.72 -5.29
CA PHE A 115 -9.66 4.92 -3.89
C PHE A 115 -10.79 4.50 -2.95
N THR A 116 -10.42 3.72 -1.92
CA THR A 116 -11.27 3.39 -0.79
C THR A 116 -10.62 3.94 0.48
N VAL A 117 -11.32 4.78 1.23
CA VAL A 117 -10.80 5.41 2.45
C VAL A 117 -11.39 4.73 3.68
N LEU A 118 -10.53 4.26 4.57
CA LEU A 118 -10.90 3.71 5.88
C LEU A 118 -10.56 4.73 6.97
N SER A 119 -11.55 5.13 7.76
CA SER A 119 -11.29 6.06 8.86
C SER A 119 -10.55 5.39 10.01
N VAL A 120 -9.54 6.09 10.54
CA VAL A 120 -8.81 5.70 11.76
C VAL A 120 -9.27 6.49 12.99
N ALA A 121 -10.31 7.29 12.86
CA ALA A 121 -10.82 8.16 13.93
C ALA A 121 -11.16 7.38 15.22
N ASP A 122 -11.83 6.23 15.10
CA ASP A 122 -12.20 5.40 16.25
C ASP A 122 -10.98 4.85 17.00
N ILE A 123 -9.93 4.49 16.26
CA ILE A 123 -8.66 4.01 16.86
C ILE A 123 -8.03 5.15 17.66
N PHE A 124 -7.91 6.33 17.06
CA PHE A 124 -7.36 7.51 17.74
C PHE A 124 -8.20 7.92 18.95
N ALA A 125 -9.53 7.95 18.82
CA ALA A 125 -10.43 8.26 19.94
C ALA A 125 -10.22 7.33 21.13
N LYS A 126 -10.14 6.02 20.89
CA LYS A 126 -9.86 5.02 21.93
C LYS A 126 -8.49 5.19 22.57
N VAL A 127 -7.46 5.50 21.79
CA VAL A 127 -6.11 5.75 22.32
C VAL A 127 -6.11 7.00 23.20
N ILE A 128 -6.70 8.10 22.74
CA ILE A 128 -6.81 9.37 23.48
C ILE A 128 -7.54 9.14 24.81
N GLU A 129 -8.69 8.47 24.79
CA GLU A 129 -9.47 8.16 26.01
C GLU A 129 -8.65 7.34 27.01
N ARG A 130 -7.93 6.31 26.54
CA ARG A 130 -7.11 5.48 27.44
C ARG A 130 -5.93 6.27 28.02
N VAL A 131 -5.23 7.05 27.22
CA VAL A 131 -4.13 7.91 27.70
C VAL A 131 -4.63 8.92 28.72
N HIS A 132 -5.77 9.57 28.45
CA HIS A 132 -6.39 10.53 29.37
C HIS A 132 -6.75 9.88 30.73
N ASN A 133 -7.19 8.64 30.71
CA ASN A 133 -7.56 7.88 31.91
C ASN A 133 -6.40 7.06 32.52
N ASN A 134 -5.15 7.29 32.12
CA ASN A 134 -3.96 6.55 32.56
C ASN A 134 -4.10 5.02 32.41
N LYS A 135 -4.80 4.55 31.37
CA LYS A 135 -4.96 3.13 31.01
C LYS A 135 -3.92 2.72 29.97
N GLU A 136 -3.56 1.44 29.96
CA GLU A 136 -2.66 0.90 28.95
C GLU A 136 -3.35 0.88 27.57
N ILE A 137 -2.56 1.00 26.49
CA ILE A 137 -3.05 1.10 25.10
C ILE A 137 -2.75 -0.14 24.27
N SER A 138 -1.91 -1.06 24.75
CA SER A 138 -1.48 -2.23 23.99
C SER A 138 -2.63 -3.12 23.54
N SER A 139 -3.64 -3.30 24.40
CA SER A 139 -4.83 -4.12 24.09
C SER A 139 -5.75 -3.57 22.98
N ILE A 140 -5.48 -2.36 22.48
CA ILE A 140 -6.20 -1.83 21.31
C ILE A 140 -5.67 -2.46 20.02
N PHE A 141 -4.41 -2.90 20.01
CA PHE A 141 -3.69 -3.34 18.82
C PHE A 141 -3.46 -4.85 18.75
N TYR A 142 -3.89 -5.62 19.77
CA TYR A 142 -3.71 -7.07 19.87
C TYR A 142 -5.00 -7.78 20.29
#